data_23237aaf6ec52a1f514bc95ec84c7dc3
#
_entry.id   23237aaf6ec52a1f514bc95ec84c7dc3
#
_cell.length_a   1.000
_cell.length_b   1.000
_cell.length_c   1.000
_cell.angle_alpha   90.00
_cell.angle_beta   90.00
_cell.angle_gamma   90.00
#
_symmetry.space_group_name_H-M   'P 1'
#
loop_
_entity.id
_entity.type
_entity.pdbx_description
1 polymer ?
#
loop_
_entity_poly.entity_id
_entity_poly.type
_entity_poly.pdbx_seq_one_letter_code
_entity_poly.pdbx_strand_id
1 'polypeptide(L)'
;MKGTWKKCLTLIIFCTVSWLILSIYKTNNFELLVGTNDLTSDFDSQIRIPIFSTEIPNSKRFVRKELTKGKGISNRTIYKGMNISTEFEYFYRNISEDKLENPLLHKHQYRALLNNDMKCKGKGVFLLVFVHSSARKFLERQQIRSTYGSILDYENEHIEYVFVLGQTPKPEIQQRINDESEKYMDIVQGNFVDSYRNLTYKRVFSLFWVNNFCSNANFVVKVDDDVIINIPLLIQHLRQKTKENLLTNVLECYMLTDTEPMRHNNSKWRTSLSEYRYPTFPPYCDGFSSIMSIDVIRKMYNTTKEVPFLWLEDVYGGGFLPWISNIEMHQPYCYSAYVESENWNCKLFVRAFLSNAIFQKDIWEHIKHNNVPGKC
;
A
#
# COMPACT_ATOMS: atom_id res chain seq x y z
N MET A 1 9.10 -59.07 24.06
CA MET A 1 8.90 -57.79 24.76
C MET A 1 10.16 -56.93 24.99
N LYS A 2 11.25 -57.12 24.23
CA LYS A 2 12.54 -56.34 24.38
C LYS A 2 12.75 -55.27 23.31
N GLY A 3 11.87 -55.16 22.32
CA GLY A 3 12.05 -54.22 21.18
C GLY A 3 11.32 -52.86 21.32
N THR A 4 10.28 -52.78 22.13
CA THR A 4 9.47 -51.58 22.30
C THR A 4 10.08 -50.54 23.25
N TRP A 5 10.82 -50.97 24.27
CA TRP A 5 11.50 -50.08 25.21
C TRP A 5 12.65 -49.28 24.61
N LYS A 6 13.39 -49.82 23.62
CA LYS A 6 14.45 -49.06 22.96
C LYS A 6 13.93 -47.94 22.08
N LYS A 7 12.79 -48.11 21.45
CA LYS A 7 12.16 -47.04 20.61
C LYS A 7 11.58 -45.89 21.46
N CYS A 8 10.99 -46.19 22.62
CA CYS A 8 10.54 -45.13 23.53
C CYS A 8 11.68 -44.33 24.15
N LEU A 9 12.80 -45.00 24.52
CA LEU A 9 13.97 -44.31 25.07
C LEU A 9 14.61 -43.37 24.05
N THR A 10 14.71 -43.79 22.78
CA THR A 10 15.27 -42.96 21.69
C THR A 10 14.38 -41.75 21.40
N LEU A 11 13.05 -41.88 21.45
CA LEU A 11 12.13 -40.73 21.29
C LEU A 11 12.23 -39.72 22.46
N ILE A 12 12.35 -40.20 23.69
CA ILE A 12 12.48 -39.32 24.87
C ILE A 12 13.82 -38.57 24.83
N ILE A 13 14.92 -39.21 24.42
CA ILE A 13 16.22 -38.53 24.25
C ILE A 13 16.17 -37.50 23.12
N PHE A 14 15.48 -37.77 22.03
CA PHE A 14 15.31 -36.79 20.93
C PHE A 14 14.48 -35.56 21.35
N CYS A 15 13.39 -35.78 22.10
CA CYS A 15 12.57 -34.68 22.60
C CYS A 15 13.32 -33.84 23.65
N THR A 16 14.12 -34.43 24.53
CA THR A 16 14.88 -33.68 25.55
C THR A 16 16.06 -32.93 24.93
N VAL A 17 16.75 -33.48 23.94
CA VAL A 17 17.83 -32.78 23.22
C VAL A 17 17.29 -31.63 22.39
N SER A 18 16.12 -31.78 21.72
CA SER A 18 15.46 -30.70 21.00
C SER A 18 15.02 -29.59 21.92
N TRP A 19 14.54 -29.93 23.13
CA TRP A 19 14.14 -28.93 24.14
C TRP A 19 15.35 -28.20 24.73
N LEU A 20 16.46 -28.87 24.94
CA LEU A 20 17.72 -28.25 25.36
C LEU A 20 18.31 -27.31 24.30
N ILE A 21 18.29 -27.71 23.04
CA ILE A 21 18.75 -26.85 21.92
C ILE A 21 17.88 -25.61 21.79
N LEU A 22 16.55 -25.72 21.89
CA LEU A 22 15.64 -24.58 21.91
C LEU A 22 15.84 -23.68 23.12
N SER A 23 16.17 -24.24 24.29
CA SER A 23 16.46 -23.48 25.52
C SER A 23 17.80 -22.72 25.40
N ILE A 24 18.83 -23.34 24.85
CA ILE A 24 20.15 -22.70 24.60
C ILE A 24 20.03 -21.62 23.52
N TYR A 25 19.20 -21.82 22.50
CA TYR A 25 18.92 -20.79 21.48
C TYR A 25 18.18 -19.58 22.06
N LYS A 26 17.32 -19.81 23.04
CA LYS A 26 16.60 -18.74 23.75
C LYS A 26 17.51 -17.95 24.69
N THR A 27 18.46 -18.61 25.37
CA THR A 27 19.41 -17.94 26.29
C THR A 27 20.50 -17.19 25.56
N ASN A 28 21.04 -17.72 24.44
CA ASN A 28 22.08 -17.03 23.66
C ASN A 28 21.58 -15.80 22.89
N ASN A 29 20.27 -15.70 22.60
CA ASN A 29 19.68 -14.49 22.03
C ASN A 29 19.32 -13.43 23.08
N PHE A 30 19.39 -13.75 24.38
CA PHE A 30 19.08 -12.81 25.46
C PHE A 30 20.33 -12.06 25.97
N GLU A 31 21.53 -12.63 25.81
CA GLU A 31 22.79 -11.98 26.26
C GLU A 31 23.39 -11.02 25.23
N LEU A 32 22.90 -11.00 23.98
CA LEU A 32 23.32 -10.03 22.96
C LEU A 32 22.52 -8.71 23.00
N LEU A 33 21.59 -8.56 23.97
CA LEU A 33 20.74 -7.36 24.12
C LEU A 33 20.99 -6.57 25.42
N VAL A 34 22.00 -6.92 26.21
CA VAL A 34 22.35 -6.18 27.43
C VAL A 34 23.77 -5.65 27.34
N GLY A 35 23.89 -4.52 26.68
CA GLY A 35 25.17 -3.79 26.65
C GLY A 35 25.09 -2.55 25.79
N THR A 36 24.45 -1.51 26.25
CA THR A 36 24.87 -0.10 26.40
C THR A 36 23.66 0.75 26.75
N ASN A 37 23.74 1.37 27.91
CA ASN A 37 22.85 2.44 28.32
C ASN A 37 23.01 3.63 27.38
N ASP A 38 21.89 4.06 26.76
CA ASP A 38 21.59 5.47 26.63
C ASP A 38 20.08 5.66 26.48
N LEU A 39 19.56 6.36 27.48
CA LEU A 39 18.18 6.81 27.62
C LEU A 39 17.86 7.88 26.59
N THR A 40 17.04 7.58 25.58
CA THR A 40 16.06 8.54 25.06
C THR A 40 14.90 7.77 24.42
N SER A 41 13.73 8.04 24.91
CA SER A 41 12.37 7.72 24.52
C SER A 41 12.15 7.49 23.03
N ASP A 42 11.92 6.26 22.62
CA ASP A 42 10.99 5.90 21.54
C ASP A 42 10.46 4.51 21.81
N PHE A 43 9.30 4.48 22.46
CA PHE A 43 8.51 3.29 22.72
C PHE A 43 7.89 2.82 21.41
N ASP A 44 8.57 1.96 20.67
CA ASP A 44 7.92 1.02 19.74
C ASP A 44 7.65 -0.27 20.54
N SER A 45 6.58 -0.22 21.31
CA SER A 45 6.10 -1.33 22.12
C SER A 45 5.65 -2.46 21.18
N GLN A 46 6.33 -3.59 21.26
CA GLN A 46 5.80 -4.89 20.88
C GLN A 46 4.52 -5.14 21.69
N ILE A 47 3.38 -4.75 21.14
CA ILE A 47 2.08 -5.15 21.66
C ILE A 47 1.87 -6.59 21.23
N ARG A 48 1.96 -7.52 22.17
CA ARG A 48 1.31 -8.83 22.07
C ARG A 48 -0.17 -8.55 21.87
N ILE A 49 -0.66 -8.81 20.68
CA ILE A 49 -2.09 -8.78 20.39
C ILE A 49 -2.68 -10.00 21.11
N PRO A 50 -3.62 -9.83 22.07
CA PRO A 50 -4.43 -10.94 22.51
C PRO A 50 -5.21 -11.45 21.29
N ILE A 51 -5.26 -12.76 21.11
CA ILE A 51 -6.18 -13.40 20.18
C ILE A 51 -7.58 -13.10 20.74
N PHE A 52 -8.15 -11.99 20.31
CA PHE A 52 -9.57 -11.76 20.49
C PHE A 52 -10.26 -12.47 19.32
N SER A 53 -10.99 -13.52 19.65
CA SER A 53 -12.13 -13.96 18.87
C SER A 53 -13.11 -12.78 18.84
N THR A 54 -12.98 -11.91 17.87
CA THR A 54 -13.95 -10.84 17.66
C THR A 54 -15.09 -11.41 16.84
N GLU A 55 -16.12 -11.83 17.51
CA GLU A 55 -17.45 -11.65 16.95
C GLU A 55 -17.60 -10.16 16.67
N ILE A 56 -17.60 -9.79 15.41
CA ILE A 56 -17.93 -8.46 14.93
C ILE A 56 -19.41 -8.26 15.28
N PRO A 57 -19.76 -7.24 16.12
CA PRO A 57 -21.17 -6.97 16.38
C PRO A 57 -21.81 -6.57 15.07
N ASN A 58 -22.77 -7.37 14.62
CA ASN A 58 -23.75 -7.14 13.59
C ASN A 58 -23.63 -5.81 12.80
N SER A 59 -22.64 -5.69 11.95
CA SER A 59 -22.73 -4.83 10.79
C SER A 59 -23.74 -5.52 9.87
N LYS A 60 -24.83 -4.85 9.58
CA LYS A 60 -25.89 -5.35 8.69
C LYS A 60 -25.26 -5.99 7.48
N ARG A 61 -25.36 -7.31 7.39
CA ARG A 61 -25.00 -8.10 6.22
C ARG A 61 -25.70 -7.48 5.03
N PHE A 62 -24.99 -6.77 4.19
CA PHE A 62 -25.49 -6.38 2.89
C PHE A 62 -25.71 -7.66 2.10
N VAL A 63 -26.97 -8.00 1.91
CA VAL A 63 -27.43 -9.11 1.08
C VAL A 63 -26.88 -8.88 -0.31
N ARG A 64 -25.99 -9.77 -0.72
CA ARG A 64 -25.48 -9.90 -2.08
C ARG A 64 -26.67 -10.10 -3.02
N LYS A 65 -27.12 -9.04 -3.70
CA LYS A 65 -27.98 -9.22 -4.86
C LYS A 65 -27.07 -9.76 -5.98
N GLU A 66 -27.23 -11.03 -6.31
CA GLU A 66 -26.64 -11.62 -7.49
C GLU A 66 -27.07 -10.80 -8.70
N LEU A 67 -26.12 -10.10 -9.31
CA LEU A 67 -26.31 -9.50 -10.63
C LEU A 67 -26.23 -10.63 -11.65
N THR A 68 -27.39 -11.09 -12.05
CA THR A 68 -27.60 -11.99 -13.18
C THR A 68 -26.97 -11.38 -14.45
N LYS A 69 -26.31 -12.23 -15.23
CA LYS A 69 -25.75 -11.94 -16.55
C LYS A 69 -26.74 -11.16 -17.42
N GLY A 70 -26.51 -9.89 -17.60
CA GLY A 70 -27.29 -9.00 -18.47
C GLY A 70 -26.37 -8.07 -19.24
N LYS A 71 -26.51 -8.12 -20.54
CA LYS A 71 -25.84 -7.33 -21.59
C LYS A 71 -25.59 -5.87 -21.18
N GLY A 72 -24.34 -5.41 -21.42
CA GLY A 72 -23.99 -4.01 -21.73
C GLY A 72 -24.67 -2.95 -20.88
N ILE A 73 -24.34 -2.85 -19.58
CA ILE A 73 -24.75 -1.71 -18.75
C ILE A 73 -23.55 -0.77 -18.63
N SER A 74 -23.73 0.39 -19.26
CA SER A 74 -22.85 1.56 -19.14
C SER A 74 -22.51 1.80 -17.66
N ASN A 75 -21.19 1.91 -17.36
CA ASN A 75 -20.57 2.08 -16.02
C ASN A 75 -20.95 3.36 -15.26
N ARG A 76 -22.01 4.06 -15.64
CA ARG A 76 -22.50 5.27 -14.95
C ARG A 76 -23.30 5.01 -13.67
N THR A 77 -23.39 3.75 -13.20
CA THR A 77 -24.43 3.35 -12.24
C THR A 77 -23.96 3.19 -10.79
N ILE A 78 -22.65 3.17 -10.50
CA ILE A 78 -22.18 2.91 -9.13
C ILE A 78 -22.41 4.08 -8.17
N TYR A 79 -22.31 5.32 -8.63
CA TYR A 79 -22.59 6.49 -7.80
C TYR A 79 -24.08 6.92 -7.78
N LYS A 80 -24.87 6.55 -8.78
CA LYS A 80 -26.32 6.90 -8.84
C LYS A 80 -27.20 6.12 -7.87
N GLY A 81 -26.68 5.07 -7.23
CA GLY A 81 -27.39 4.26 -6.24
C GLY A 81 -26.90 4.43 -4.80
N MET A 82 -25.79 5.12 -4.58
CA MET A 82 -25.36 5.52 -3.24
C MET A 82 -26.11 6.79 -2.88
N ASN A 83 -26.89 6.75 -1.80
CA ASN A 83 -27.36 7.94 -1.10
C ASN A 83 -26.11 8.63 -0.56
N ILE A 84 -25.45 9.44 -1.39
CA ILE A 84 -24.42 10.37 -0.94
C ILE A 84 -25.15 11.29 0.00
N SER A 85 -24.83 11.22 1.29
CA SER A 85 -25.52 12.02 2.27
C SER A 85 -25.43 13.47 1.84
N THR A 86 -26.53 14.23 2.02
CA THR A 86 -26.55 15.68 1.84
C THR A 86 -25.41 16.37 2.58
N GLU A 87 -24.87 15.73 3.62
CA GLU A 87 -23.68 16.13 4.39
C GLU A 87 -22.39 16.08 3.59
N PHE A 88 -22.24 15.13 2.66
CA PHE A 88 -21.04 15.07 1.82
C PHE A 88 -21.09 16.10 0.68
N GLU A 89 -22.24 16.35 0.06
CA GLU A 89 -22.40 17.48 -0.86
C GLU A 89 -22.13 18.82 -0.15
N TYR A 90 -22.52 18.92 1.12
CA TYR A 90 -22.24 20.07 1.96
C TYR A 90 -20.74 20.19 2.26
N PHE A 91 -20.06 19.07 2.56
CA PHE A 91 -18.60 19.01 2.73
C PHE A 91 -17.87 19.48 1.47
N TYR A 92 -18.27 18.98 0.30
CA TYR A 92 -17.69 19.37 -0.97
C TYR A 92 -17.86 20.86 -1.29
N ARG A 93 -19.03 21.42 -1.04
CA ARG A 93 -19.29 22.85 -1.22
C ARG A 93 -18.48 23.71 -0.25
N ASN A 94 -18.36 23.27 1.00
CA ASN A 94 -17.63 24.02 2.04
C ASN A 94 -16.11 23.85 1.95
N ILE A 95 -15.58 22.74 1.43
CA ILE A 95 -14.14 22.65 1.09
C ILE A 95 -13.75 23.78 0.12
N SER A 96 -14.64 24.14 -0.80
CA SER A 96 -14.38 25.23 -1.72
C SER A 96 -14.42 26.63 -1.05
N GLU A 97 -15.13 26.76 0.05
CA GLU A 97 -15.21 28.01 0.84
C GLU A 97 -14.09 28.11 1.89
N ASP A 98 -13.67 26.99 2.51
CA ASP A 98 -12.53 26.90 3.44
C ASP A 98 -11.15 27.04 2.74
N LYS A 99 -11.12 27.20 1.43
CA LYS A 99 -9.88 27.35 0.62
C LYS A 99 -8.97 28.51 1.05
N LEU A 100 -9.52 29.52 1.69
CA LEU A 100 -8.82 30.75 1.98
C LEU A 100 -7.92 30.70 3.22
N GLU A 101 -8.08 29.71 4.12
CA GLU A 101 -7.38 29.69 5.40
C GLU A 101 -6.48 28.48 5.68
N ASN A 102 -6.40 27.46 4.79
CA ASN A 102 -5.57 26.30 5.06
C ASN A 102 -4.14 26.48 4.56
N PRO A 103 -3.20 26.90 5.44
CA PRO A 103 -1.85 27.28 5.04
C PRO A 103 -0.93 26.10 4.67
N LEU A 104 -1.34 24.84 4.83
CA LEU A 104 -0.43 23.71 4.77
C LEU A 104 -0.12 23.21 3.35
N LEU A 105 -1.11 23.22 2.42
CA LEU A 105 -0.88 22.71 1.06
C LEU A 105 -0.16 23.69 0.14
N HIS A 106 -0.47 24.97 0.26
CA HIS A 106 0.11 26.01 -0.58
C HIS A 106 1.58 26.34 -0.26
N LYS A 107 2.12 25.83 0.87
CA LYS A 107 3.48 26.17 1.36
C LYS A 107 4.52 25.09 1.09
N HIS A 108 4.14 23.82 0.88
CA HIS A 108 5.12 22.78 0.66
C HIS A 108 5.55 22.75 -0.82
N GLN A 109 6.76 23.25 -1.07
CA GLN A 109 7.39 23.13 -2.37
C GLN A 109 8.08 21.76 -2.46
N TYR A 110 7.47 20.83 -3.19
CA TYR A 110 8.06 19.50 -3.37
C TYR A 110 9.32 19.56 -4.19
N ARG A 111 10.37 18.92 -3.68
CA ARG A 111 11.66 18.78 -4.31
C ARG A 111 12.19 17.36 -4.08
N ALA A 112 12.69 16.71 -5.12
CA ALA A 112 13.42 15.47 -4.98
C ALA A 112 14.84 15.76 -4.44
N LEU A 113 15.20 15.11 -3.35
CA LEU A 113 16.55 15.14 -2.75
C LEU A 113 17.42 14.05 -3.38
N LEU A 114 16.84 12.86 -3.58
CA LEU A 114 17.35 11.82 -4.46
C LEU A 114 16.35 11.70 -5.61
N ASN A 115 16.87 11.80 -6.83
CA ASN A 115 16.06 11.78 -8.04
C ASN A 115 16.67 10.83 -9.07
N ASN A 116 15.87 9.88 -9.51
CA ASN A 116 16.22 8.95 -10.59
C ASN A 116 15.38 9.32 -11.83
N ASP A 117 15.51 10.54 -12.31
CA ASP A 117 14.73 11.12 -13.42
C ASP A 117 14.94 10.43 -14.78
N MET A 118 16.04 9.66 -14.90
CA MET A 118 16.31 8.86 -16.09
C MET A 118 15.49 7.56 -16.15
N LYS A 119 14.80 7.20 -15.06
CA LYS A 119 14.07 5.94 -14.91
C LYS A 119 13.07 5.70 -16.06
N CYS A 120 12.31 6.71 -16.41
CA CYS A 120 11.29 6.65 -17.45
C CYS A 120 11.70 7.35 -18.77
N LYS A 121 12.83 8.08 -18.79
CA LYS A 121 13.21 8.91 -19.91
C LYS A 121 13.61 8.09 -21.13
N GLY A 122 13.00 8.39 -22.28
CA GLY A 122 13.32 7.72 -23.55
C GLY A 122 12.83 6.28 -23.64
N LYS A 123 11.99 5.82 -22.70
CA LYS A 123 11.43 4.45 -22.67
C LYS A 123 9.92 4.49 -22.91
N GLY A 124 9.39 3.44 -23.52
CA GLY A 124 7.94 3.16 -23.53
C GLY A 124 7.55 2.45 -22.25
N VAL A 125 7.23 3.19 -21.18
CA VAL A 125 6.84 2.59 -19.90
C VAL A 125 5.37 2.23 -19.93
N PHE A 126 5.07 0.93 -19.93
CA PHE A 126 3.69 0.46 -19.87
C PHE A 126 3.14 0.58 -18.43
N LEU A 127 3.94 0.17 -17.45
CA LEU A 127 3.58 0.21 -16.04
C LEU A 127 4.71 0.82 -15.20
N LEU A 128 4.40 1.87 -14.45
CA LEU A 128 5.24 2.34 -13.36
C LEU A 128 4.65 1.86 -12.03
N VAL A 129 5.45 1.19 -11.22
CA VAL A 129 5.11 0.85 -9.83
C VAL A 129 5.88 1.77 -8.90
N PHE A 130 5.20 2.61 -8.14
CA PHE A 130 5.83 3.32 -7.04
C PHE A 130 5.44 2.72 -5.70
N VAL A 131 6.46 2.36 -4.92
CA VAL A 131 6.33 1.70 -3.63
C VAL A 131 6.53 2.72 -2.52
N HIS A 132 5.51 2.94 -1.70
CA HIS A 132 5.68 3.71 -0.47
C HIS A 132 6.44 2.86 0.54
N SER A 133 7.67 3.28 0.85
CA SER A 133 8.51 2.63 1.85
C SER A 133 8.98 3.63 2.89
N SER A 134 9.52 3.17 4.01
CA SER A 134 10.13 4.05 4.99
C SER A 134 11.66 4.00 4.93
N ALA A 135 12.28 5.05 5.45
CA ALA A 135 13.73 5.21 5.43
C ALA A 135 14.49 3.99 5.98
N ARG A 136 13.92 3.25 6.94
CA ARG A 136 14.58 2.11 7.61
C ARG A 136 14.28 0.74 7.00
N LYS A 137 13.33 0.63 6.08
CA LYS A 137 12.85 -0.62 5.53
C LYS A 137 13.72 -1.14 4.37
N PHE A 138 15.00 -1.32 4.62
CA PHE A 138 15.97 -1.81 3.63
C PHE A 138 15.70 -3.24 3.20
N LEU A 139 15.27 -4.10 4.15
CA LEU A 139 14.99 -5.51 3.89
C LEU A 139 13.75 -5.68 3.02
N GLU A 140 12.70 -4.93 3.30
CA GLU A 140 11.45 -4.94 2.53
C GLU A 140 11.70 -4.49 1.09
N ARG A 141 12.46 -3.42 0.88
CA ARG A 141 12.86 -2.98 -0.48
C ARG A 141 13.72 -4.03 -1.19
N GLN A 142 14.69 -4.63 -0.49
CA GLN A 142 15.51 -5.70 -1.06
C GLN A 142 14.67 -6.91 -1.45
N GLN A 143 13.67 -7.25 -0.66
CA GLN A 143 12.77 -8.35 -0.92
C GLN A 143 11.89 -8.08 -2.15
N ILE A 144 11.34 -6.87 -2.29
CA ILE A 144 10.60 -6.49 -3.49
C ILE A 144 11.49 -6.63 -4.73
N ARG A 145 12.74 -6.13 -4.69
CA ARG A 145 13.70 -6.28 -5.81
C ARG A 145 13.99 -7.73 -6.17
N SER A 146 13.96 -8.64 -5.19
CA SER A 146 14.23 -10.07 -5.40
C SER A 146 12.98 -10.91 -5.74
N THR A 147 11.80 -10.30 -5.69
CA THR A 147 10.52 -10.93 -5.99
C THR A 147 9.87 -10.28 -7.22
N TYR A 148 8.69 -9.76 -7.11
CA TYR A 148 7.95 -9.17 -8.22
C TYR A 148 8.65 -7.95 -8.86
N GLY A 149 9.45 -7.22 -8.10
CA GLY A 149 10.26 -6.10 -8.61
C GLY A 149 11.45 -6.51 -9.48
N SER A 150 11.75 -7.82 -9.59
CA SER A 150 12.74 -8.34 -10.54
C SER A 150 12.20 -8.46 -11.96
N ILE A 151 10.88 -8.37 -12.17
CA ILE A 151 10.25 -8.47 -13.48
C ILE A 151 10.18 -7.07 -14.08
N LEU A 152 11.11 -6.73 -14.95
CA LEU A 152 11.17 -5.44 -15.64
C LEU A 152 10.46 -5.46 -17.00
N ASP A 153 10.25 -6.63 -17.57
CA ASP A 153 9.52 -6.84 -18.81
C ASP A 153 8.66 -8.10 -18.69
N TYR A 154 7.41 -7.99 -19.09
CA TYR A 154 6.49 -9.12 -19.14
C TYR A 154 5.60 -9.03 -20.38
N GLU A 155 5.60 -10.08 -21.23
CA GLU A 155 4.86 -10.14 -22.49
C GLU A 155 5.05 -8.88 -23.39
N ASN A 156 6.29 -8.38 -23.49
CA ASN A 156 6.70 -7.17 -24.21
C ASN A 156 6.19 -5.84 -23.60
N GLU A 157 5.65 -5.85 -22.40
CA GLU A 157 5.30 -4.64 -21.66
C GLU A 157 6.41 -4.28 -20.69
N HIS A 158 6.95 -3.07 -20.80
CA HIS A 158 8.04 -2.59 -19.95
C HIS A 158 7.51 -2.06 -18.61
N ILE A 159 8.15 -2.48 -17.50
CA ILE A 159 7.75 -2.16 -16.13
C ILE A 159 8.91 -1.46 -15.42
N GLU A 160 8.63 -0.33 -14.80
CA GLU A 160 9.60 0.37 -13.95
C GLU A 160 9.13 0.41 -12.49
N TYR A 161 10.11 0.38 -11.58
CA TYR A 161 9.87 0.44 -10.13
C TYR A 161 10.64 1.58 -9.51
N VAL A 162 9.99 2.30 -8.57
CA VAL A 162 10.64 3.30 -7.73
C VAL A 162 10.15 3.17 -6.28
N PHE A 163 11.07 3.32 -5.33
CA PHE A 163 10.76 3.41 -3.91
C PHE A 163 10.69 4.87 -3.50
N VAL A 164 9.55 5.27 -2.94
CA VAL A 164 9.32 6.65 -2.50
C VAL A 164 9.56 6.77 -1.01
N LEU A 165 10.53 7.61 -0.65
CA LEU A 165 10.95 7.88 0.73
C LEU A 165 10.78 9.37 1.07
N GLY A 166 10.68 9.66 2.37
CA GLY A 166 10.93 10.98 2.93
C GLY A 166 12.33 11.07 3.55
N GLN A 167 12.65 12.23 4.13
CA GLN A 167 13.89 12.45 4.86
C GLN A 167 13.91 11.72 6.19
N THR A 168 15.08 11.30 6.63
CA THR A 168 15.34 10.83 7.99
C THR A 168 16.23 11.81 8.74
N PRO A 169 15.96 12.10 10.02
CA PRO A 169 16.85 12.93 10.83
C PRO A 169 18.14 12.20 11.26
N LYS A 170 18.27 10.90 10.96
CA LYS A 170 19.43 10.08 11.35
C LYS A 170 20.45 10.04 10.21
N PRO A 171 21.63 10.69 10.36
CA PRO A 171 22.64 10.77 9.29
C PRO A 171 23.10 9.39 8.81
N GLU A 172 23.25 8.42 9.72
CA GLU A 172 23.69 7.07 9.41
C GLU A 172 22.67 6.31 8.53
N ILE A 173 21.37 6.57 8.74
CA ILE A 173 20.32 5.99 7.89
C ILE A 173 20.30 6.69 6.53
N GLN A 174 20.48 8.02 6.52
CA GLN A 174 20.53 8.78 5.26
C GLN A 174 21.71 8.33 4.39
N GLN A 175 22.88 8.10 4.99
CA GLN A 175 24.04 7.60 4.24
C GLN A 175 23.73 6.24 3.60
N ARG A 176 23.14 5.31 4.34
CA ARG A 176 22.73 4.01 3.81
C ARG A 176 21.70 4.13 2.68
N ILE A 177 20.78 5.10 2.74
CA ILE A 177 19.82 5.37 1.65
C ILE A 177 20.56 5.90 0.42
N ASN A 178 21.56 6.78 0.60
CA ASN A 178 22.37 7.29 -0.50
C ASN A 178 23.12 6.13 -1.19
N ASP A 179 23.77 5.27 -0.43
CA ASP A 179 24.50 4.10 -0.93
C ASP A 179 23.55 3.13 -1.66
N GLU A 180 22.33 2.91 -1.11
CA GLU A 180 21.29 2.10 -1.73
C GLU A 180 20.80 2.73 -3.05
N SER A 181 20.60 4.04 -3.05
CA SER A 181 20.14 4.77 -4.24
C SER A 181 21.20 4.75 -5.36
N GLU A 182 22.47 4.91 -5.01
CA GLU A 182 23.58 4.80 -5.97
C GLU A 182 23.69 3.41 -6.58
N LYS A 183 23.48 2.37 -5.74
CA LYS A 183 23.58 0.97 -6.17
C LYS A 183 22.44 0.52 -7.08
N TYR A 184 21.21 0.90 -6.76
CA TYR A 184 20.02 0.33 -7.40
C TYR A 184 19.32 1.31 -8.36
N MET A 185 19.57 2.60 -8.26
CA MET A 185 18.99 3.65 -9.10
C MET A 185 17.44 3.60 -9.17
N ASP A 186 16.80 3.27 -8.04
CA ASP A 186 15.35 3.08 -7.93
C ASP A 186 14.71 3.79 -6.74
N ILE A 187 15.47 4.65 -6.03
CA ILE A 187 14.96 5.44 -4.90
C ILE A 187 14.70 6.87 -5.34
N VAL A 188 13.53 7.38 -4.99
CA VAL A 188 13.20 8.81 -5.05
C VAL A 188 12.87 9.31 -3.64
N GLN A 189 13.54 10.36 -3.19
CA GLN A 189 13.40 10.89 -1.85
C GLN A 189 12.90 12.33 -1.87
N GLY A 190 11.78 12.60 -1.21
CA GLY A 190 11.19 13.92 -1.11
C GLY A 190 11.71 14.72 0.11
N ASN A 191 11.57 16.04 0.05
CA ASN A 191 12.00 17.00 1.07
C ASN A 191 10.99 17.14 2.23
N PHE A 192 10.41 16.04 2.70
CA PHE A 192 9.53 15.98 3.88
C PHE A 192 10.04 14.90 4.84
N VAL A 193 9.77 15.04 6.13
CA VAL A 193 10.15 14.03 7.14
C VAL A 193 9.37 12.75 6.95
N ASP A 194 10.06 11.61 6.85
CA ASP A 194 9.44 10.29 6.72
C ASP A 194 8.83 9.85 8.05
N SER A 195 7.51 9.94 8.15
CA SER A 195 6.74 9.53 9.32
C SER A 195 5.33 9.14 8.92
N TYR A 196 4.66 8.38 9.79
CA TYR A 196 3.28 7.95 9.56
C TYR A 196 2.30 9.13 9.35
N ARG A 197 2.48 10.22 10.09
CA ARG A 197 1.67 11.44 9.97
C ARG A 197 1.98 12.25 8.70
N ASN A 198 3.04 11.93 8.00
CA ASN A 198 3.47 12.59 6.76
C ASN A 198 3.24 11.73 5.51
N LEU A 199 2.45 10.67 5.58
CA LEU A 199 2.13 9.83 4.43
C LEU A 199 1.41 10.62 3.33
N THR A 200 0.58 11.58 3.67
CA THR A 200 -0.05 12.48 2.70
C THR A 200 0.98 13.30 1.91
N TYR A 201 2.05 13.80 2.59
CA TYR A 201 3.17 14.45 1.86
C TYR A 201 3.86 13.47 0.92
N LYS A 202 4.06 12.23 1.35
CA LYS A 202 4.63 11.16 0.50
C LYS A 202 3.75 10.88 -0.72
N ARG A 203 2.43 10.80 -0.54
CA ARG A 203 1.47 10.63 -1.63
C ARG A 203 1.54 11.76 -2.63
N VAL A 204 1.49 13.02 -2.18
CA VAL A 204 1.56 14.18 -3.07
C VAL A 204 2.91 14.28 -3.76
N PHE A 205 4.01 13.97 -3.04
CA PHE A 205 5.33 13.88 -3.65
C PHE A 205 5.40 12.80 -4.74
N SER A 206 4.76 11.65 -4.54
CA SER A 206 4.67 10.61 -5.57
C SER A 206 3.95 11.11 -6.81
N LEU A 207 2.80 11.78 -6.65
CA LEU A 207 2.07 12.39 -7.76
C LEU A 207 2.91 13.45 -8.48
N PHE A 208 3.61 14.31 -7.73
CA PHE A 208 4.54 15.29 -8.25
C PHE A 208 5.65 14.63 -9.08
N TRP A 209 6.30 13.60 -8.53
CA TRP A 209 7.42 12.95 -9.19
C TRP A 209 6.98 12.26 -10.49
N VAL A 210 5.89 11.49 -10.44
CA VAL A 210 5.35 10.81 -11.63
C VAL A 210 4.97 11.81 -12.71
N ASN A 211 4.26 12.89 -12.33
CA ASN A 211 3.82 13.91 -13.28
C ASN A 211 5.00 14.60 -14.00
N ASN A 212 6.13 14.80 -13.31
CA ASN A 212 7.26 15.55 -13.85
C ASN A 212 8.34 14.67 -14.49
N PHE A 213 8.54 13.43 -14.02
CA PHE A 213 9.67 12.60 -14.43
C PHE A 213 9.26 11.27 -15.10
N CYS A 214 7.99 10.88 -15.00
CA CYS A 214 7.48 9.63 -15.61
C CYS A 214 6.10 9.79 -16.25
N SER A 215 5.83 10.96 -16.83
CA SER A 215 4.55 11.29 -17.46
C SER A 215 4.25 10.51 -18.76
N ASN A 216 5.19 9.70 -19.22
CA ASN A 216 5.10 8.80 -20.37
C ASN A 216 4.69 7.37 -20.01
N ALA A 217 4.45 7.05 -18.75
CA ALA A 217 3.87 5.77 -18.36
C ALA A 217 2.40 5.70 -18.78
N ASN A 218 1.93 4.51 -19.20
CA ASN A 218 0.50 4.32 -19.51
C ASN A 218 -0.30 4.19 -18.23
N PHE A 219 0.17 3.31 -17.35
CA PHE A 219 -0.43 3.05 -16.05
C PHE A 219 0.57 3.25 -14.91
N VAL A 220 0.04 3.61 -13.77
CA VAL A 220 0.79 3.81 -12.54
C VAL A 220 0.14 3.02 -11.42
N VAL A 221 0.92 2.23 -10.70
CA VAL A 221 0.47 1.48 -9.53
C VAL A 221 1.15 2.03 -8.30
N LYS A 222 0.36 2.42 -7.30
CA LYS A 222 0.81 2.69 -5.94
C LYS A 222 0.67 1.42 -5.12
N VAL A 223 1.71 1.07 -4.37
CA VAL A 223 1.64 0.02 -3.34
C VAL A 223 2.45 0.42 -2.10
N ASP A 224 2.11 -0.20 -0.97
CA ASP A 224 2.95 -0.19 0.23
C ASP A 224 4.01 -1.31 0.15
N ASP A 225 5.05 -1.21 0.94
CA ASP A 225 6.17 -2.15 0.94
C ASP A 225 5.87 -3.52 1.60
N ASP A 226 4.64 -3.71 2.10
CA ASP A 226 4.10 -4.95 2.62
C ASP A 226 3.09 -5.64 1.67
N VAL A 227 3.05 -5.20 0.41
CA VAL A 227 2.14 -5.73 -0.62
C VAL A 227 2.91 -6.47 -1.69
N ILE A 228 2.41 -7.65 -2.08
CA ILE A 228 2.92 -8.44 -3.19
C ILE A 228 2.03 -8.21 -4.41
N ILE A 229 2.64 -7.95 -5.56
CA ILE A 229 1.95 -7.77 -6.83
C ILE A 229 2.03 -9.05 -7.65
N ASN A 230 0.88 -9.51 -8.14
CA ASN A 230 0.82 -10.55 -9.15
C ASN A 230 1.02 -9.90 -10.54
N ILE A 231 2.27 -9.72 -10.93
CA ILE A 231 2.64 -9.03 -12.19
C ILE A 231 1.99 -9.66 -13.41
N PRO A 232 2.02 -10.99 -13.62
CA PRO A 232 1.36 -11.61 -14.77
C PRO A 232 -0.13 -11.27 -14.86
N LEU A 233 -0.86 -11.38 -13.76
CA LEU A 233 -2.29 -11.09 -13.73
C LEU A 233 -2.56 -9.59 -13.90
N LEU A 234 -1.72 -8.74 -13.30
CA LEU A 234 -1.85 -7.29 -13.42
C LEU A 234 -1.61 -6.83 -14.88
N ILE A 235 -0.57 -7.32 -15.54
CA ILE A 235 -0.31 -6.97 -16.95
C ILE A 235 -1.45 -7.45 -17.84
N GLN A 236 -1.96 -8.67 -17.63
CA GLN A 236 -3.11 -9.17 -18.38
C GLN A 236 -4.34 -8.27 -18.20
N HIS A 237 -4.64 -7.86 -16.96
CA HIS A 237 -5.72 -6.94 -16.63
C HIS A 237 -5.58 -5.58 -17.34
N LEU A 238 -4.39 -4.98 -17.29
CA LEU A 238 -4.10 -3.69 -17.92
C LEU A 238 -4.13 -3.77 -19.46
N ARG A 239 -3.63 -4.86 -20.03
CA ARG A 239 -3.73 -5.10 -21.50
C ARG A 239 -5.17 -5.25 -21.96
N GLN A 240 -6.04 -5.86 -21.15
CA GLN A 240 -7.46 -5.91 -21.45
C GLN A 240 -8.06 -4.50 -21.54
N LYS A 241 -7.71 -3.60 -20.59
CA LYS A 241 -8.11 -2.19 -20.65
C LYS A 241 -7.61 -1.48 -21.92
N THR A 242 -6.37 -1.75 -22.30
CA THR A 242 -5.81 -1.20 -23.55
C THR A 242 -6.61 -1.66 -24.77
N LYS A 243 -6.95 -2.95 -24.84
CA LYS A 243 -7.76 -3.50 -25.93
C LYS A 243 -9.17 -2.90 -25.98
N GLU A 244 -9.74 -2.59 -24.83
CA GLU A 244 -11.05 -1.94 -24.70
C GLU A 244 -10.99 -0.42 -24.87
N ASN A 245 -9.82 0.13 -25.18
CA ASN A 245 -9.55 1.57 -25.31
C ASN A 245 -9.85 2.37 -24.02
N LEU A 246 -9.69 1.74 -22.85
CA LEU A 246 -9.89 2.31 -21.51
C LEU A 246 -8.55 2.76 -20.93
N LEU A 247 -7.85 3.69 -21.61
CA LEU A 247 -6.53 4.16 -21.22
C LEU A 247 -6.55 5.42 -20.36
N THR A 248 -7.71 6.01 -20.16
CA THR A 248 -7.88 7.27 -19.43
C THR A 248 -8.94 7.15 -18.36
N ASN A 249 -8.85 8.01 -17.35
CA ASN A 249 -9.77 8.06 -16.22
C ASN A 249 -9.88 6.73 -15.45
N VAL A 250 -8.78 5.96 -15.41
CA VAL A 250 -8.69 4.71 -14.66
C VAL A 250 -8.22 5.02 -13.24
N LEU A 251 -9.07 4.72 -12.25
CA LEU A 251 -8.71 4.61 -10.85
C LEU A 251 -9.35 3.35 -10.29
N GLU A 252 -8.53 2.34 -10.01
CA GLU A 252 -8.99 1.06 -9.45
C GLU A 252 -8.32 0.79 -8.13
N CYS A 253 -9.11 0.38 -7.13
CA CYS A 253 -8.64 0.15 -5.78
C CYS A 253 -9.62 -0.71 -4.97
N TYR A 254 -9.23 -1.10 -3.78
CA TYR A 254 -10.16 -1.61 -2.79
C TYR A 254 -10.89 -0.42 -2.16
N MET A 255 -12.20 -0.34 -2.38
CA MET A 255 -13.02 0.79 -1.95
C MET A 255 -13.56 0.58 -0.54
N LEU A 256 -13.40 1.61 0.28
CA LEU A 256 -14.01 1.73 1.61
C LEU A 256 -15.12 2.79 1.58
N THR A 257 -16.28 2.42 2.09
CA THR A 257 -17.47 3.30 2.19
C THR A 257 -18.00 3.31 3.60
N ASP A 258 -18.73 4.33 3.97
CA ASP A 258 -19.42 4.47 5.25
C ASP A 258 -18.49 4.32 6.47
N THR A 259 -17.23 4.74 6.32
CA THR A 259 -16.22 4.65 7.39
C THR A 259 -16.27 5.89 8.27
N GLU A 260 -16.23 5.68 9.58
CA GLU A 260 -16.23 6.75 10.57
C GLU A 260 -14.79 7.14 10.96
N PRO A 261 -14.50 8.44 11.17
CA PRO A 261 -13.22 8.86 11.71
C PRO A 261 -12.99 8.31 13.11
N MET A 262 -11.85 7.67 13.33
CA MET A 262 -11.46 7.19 14.66
C MET A 262 -11.22 8.37 15.60
N ARG A 263 -12.02 8.49 16.67
CA ARG A 263 -11.94 9.60 17.65
C ARG A 263 -11.20 9.22 18.94
N HIS A 264 -10.97 7.95 19.18
CA HIS A 264 -10.34 7.45 20.41
C HIS A 264 -8.84 7.77 20.45
N ASN A 265 -8.35 8.21 21.61
CA ASN A 265 -6.96 8.62 21.81
C ASN A 265 -5.94 7.50 21.52
N ASN A 266 -6.31 6.25 21.73
CA ASN A 266 -5.43 5.10 21.55
C ASN A 266 -5.34 4.60 20.09
N SER A 267 -6.11 5.18 19.16
CA SER A 267 -6.05 4.79 17.77
C SER A 267 -4.92 5.50 17.05
N LYS A 268 -4.10 4.75 16.31
CA LYS A 268 -3.08 5.33 15.42
C LYS A 268 -3.70 6.17 14.28
N TRP A 269 -4.98 5.93 13.97
CA TRP A 269 -5.75 6.68 12.95
C TRP A 269 -6.62 7.79 13.56
N ARG A 270 -6.38 8.13 14.85
CA ARG A 270 -7.18 9.14 15.51
C ARG A 270 -7.17 10.44 14.73
N THR A 271 -8.36 10.90 14.36
CA THR A 271 -8.62 12.16 13.68
C THR A 271 -9.51 13.01 14.59
N SER A 272 -9.06 14.17 15.01
CA SER A 272 -9.83 15.09 15.87
C SER A 272 -10.96 15.77 15.10
N LEU A 273 -11.92 16.36 15.82
CA LEU A 273 -12.98 17.17 15.21
C LEU A 273 -12.43 18.43 14.52
N SER A 274 -11.29 18.96 14.99
CA SER A 274 -10.62 20.10 14.35
C SER A 274 -9.89 19.71 13.06
N GLU A 275 -9.42 18.46 12.93
CA GLU A 275 -8.82 17.94 11.70
C GLU A 275 -9.88 17.52 10.66
N TYR A 276 -11.01 16.96 11.13
CA TYR A 276 -12.11 16.53 10.28
C TYR A 276 -13.40 16.45 11.10
N ARG A 277 -14.32 17.39 10.89
CA ARG A 277 -15.52 17.56 11.72
C ARG A 277 -16.70 16.65 11.39
N TYR A 278 -16.70 16.03 10.20
CA TYR A 278 -17.85 15.26 9.72
C TYR A 278 -17.91 13.85 10.33
N PRO A 279 -19.11 13.24 10.41
CA PRO A 279 -19.31 11.94 11.04
C PRO A 279 -18.70 10.78 10.24
N THR A 280 -18.70 10.88 8.90
CA THR A 280 -18.18 9.84 8.01
C THR A 280 -17.19 10.42 7.02
N PHE A 281 -16.22 9.60 6.58
CA PHE A 281 -15.40 9.91 5.43
C PHE A 281 -16.15 9.69 4.12
N PRO A 282 -15.83 10.41 3.04
CA PRO A 282 -16.29 10.04 1.71
C PRO A 282 -15.79 8.65 1.34
N PRO A 283 -16.38 7.97 0.35
CA PRO A 283 -15.77 6.77 -0.21
C PRO A 283 -14.32 7.04 -0.62
N TYR A 284 -13.41 6.12 -0.29
CA TYR A 284 -12.01 6.25 -0.59
C TYR A 284 -11.35 4.89 -0.88
N CYS A 285 -10.25 4.93 -1.59
CA CYS A 285 -9.37 3.81 -1.81
C CYS A 285 -8.62 3.45 -0.53
N ASP A 286 -8.64 2.19 -0.09
CA ASP A 286 -7.71 1.71 0.94
C ASP A 286 -6.26 1.94 0.49
N GLY A 287 -5.44 2.45 1.41
CA GLY A 287 -4.12 2.97 1.10
C GLY A 287 -3.09 1.97 0.61
N PHE A 288 -3.30 0.66 0.78
CA PHE A 288 -2.27 -0.33 0.46
C PHE A 288 -1.94 -0.46 -1.03
N SER A 289 -2.91 -0.21 -1.94
CA SER A 289 -2.66 -0.23 -3.39
C SER A 289 -3.71 0.57 -4.18
N SER A 290 -3.32 1.07 -5.34
CA SER A 290 -4.22 1.65 -6.34
C SER A 290 -3.61 1.60 -7.74
N ILE A 291 -4.43 1.36 -8.76
CA ILE A 291 -4.08 1.40 -10.18
C ILE A 291 -4.63 2.70 -10.76
N MET A 292 -3.82 3.45 -11.46
CA MET A 292 -4.17 4.74 -12.03
C MET A 292 -3.66 4.86 -13.48
N SER A 293 -4.43 5.49 -14.35
CA SER A 293 -3.90 5.97 -15.62
C SER A 293 -3.13 7.28 -15.42
N ILE A 294 -2.25 7.61 -16.34
CA ILE A 294 -1.37 8.79 -16.18
C ILE A 294 -2.15 10.12 -16.16
N ASP A 295 -3.28 10.21 -16.82
CA ASP A 295 -4.14 11.40 -16.75
C ASP A 295 -4.78 11.60 -15.38
N VAL A 296 -5.10 10.50 -14.67
CA VAL A 296 -5.56 10.52 -13.28
C VAL A 296 -4.49 11.07 -12.35
N ILE A 297 -3.24 10.63 -12.49
CA ILE A 297 -2.09 11.18 -11.74
C ILE A 297 -2.01 12.70 -11.92
N ARG A 298 -2.11 13.17 -13.15
CA ARG A 298 -2.03 14.60 -13.49
C ARG A 298 -3.19 15.40 -12.89
N LYS A 299 -4.42 14.88 -13.01
CA LYS A 299 -5.61 15.50 -12.42
C LYS A 299 -5.47 15.60 -10.91
N MET A 300 -5.16 14.49 -10.24
CA MET A 300 -5.00 14.44 -8.77
C MET A 300 -3.88 15.39 -8.30
N TYR A 301 -2.73 15.43 -8.97
CA TYR A 301 -1.65 16.34 -8.62
C TYR A 301 -2.07 17.81 -8.73
N ASN A 302 -2.75 18.19 -9.80
CA ASN A 302 -3.24 19.56 -9.96
C ASN A 302 -4.25 19.94 -8.87
N THR A 303 -5.12 19.01 -8.49
CA THR A 303 -6.15 19.18 -7.46
C THR A 303 -5.56 19.33 -6.05
N THR A 304 -4.33 18.87 -5.80
CA THR A 304 -3.69 19.04 -4.47
C THR A 304 -3.60 20.50 -4.01
N LYS A 305 -3.60 21.45 -4.94
CA LYS A 305 -3.55 22.89 -4.67
C LYS A 305 -4.89 23.46 -4.19
N GLU A 306 -5.95 22.67 -4.32
CA GLU A 306 -7.32 23.09 -4.07
C GLU A 306 -7.97 22.36 -2.88
N VAL A 307 -7.34 21.32 -2.36
CA VAL A 307 -7.88 20.44 -1.33
C VAL A 307 -7.23 20.71 0.01
N PRO A 308 -8.02 20.97 1.08
CA PRO A 308 -7.50 21.07 2.43
C PRO A 308 -6.72 19.82 2.85
N PHE A 309 -5.60 20.04 3.51
CA PHE A 309 -4.73 18.95 3.95
C PHE A 309 -5.43 18.07 5.01
N LEU A 310 -5.38 16.76 4.79
CA LEU A 310 -5.68 15.76 5.81
C LEU A 310 -4.48 14.79 5.88
N TRP A 311 -4.00 14.51 7.08
CA TRP A 311 -2.84 13.65 7.29
C TRP A 311 -3.10 12.16 7.01
N LEU A 312 -4.40 11.73 7.03
CA LEU A 312 -4.80 10.39 6.59
C LEU A 312 -4.66 10.28 5.08
N GLU A 313 -3.59 9.63 4.64
CA GLU A 313 -3.21 9.52 3.23
C GLU A 313 -4.28 8.84 2.38
N ASP A 314 -4.89 7.78 2.91
CA ASP A 314 -5.93 7.01 2.23
C ASP A 314 -7.15 7.87 1.91
N VAL A 315 -7.63 8.60 2.91
CA VAL A 315 -8.79 9.51 2.76
C VAL A 315 -8.44 10.71 1.88
N TYR A 316 -7.24 11.28 2.04
CA TYR A 316 -6.81 12.42 1.23
C TYR A 316 -6.55 12.03 -0.22
N GLY A 317 -5.62 11.07 -0.43
CA GLY A 317 -5.14 10.67 -1.75
C GLY A 317 -6.10 9.73 -2.48
N GLY A 318 -6.79 8.87 -1.75
CA GLY A 318 -7.74 7.89 -2.29
C GLY A 318 -9.21 8.35 -2.27
N GLY A 319 -9.52 9.41 -1.53
CA GLY A 319 -10.88 9.95 -1.39
C GLY A 319 -11.00 11.38 -1.93
N PHE A 320 -10.45 12.37 -1.23
CA PHE A 320 -10.65 13.79 -1.56
C PHE A 320 -10.14 14.15 -2.96
N LEU A 321 -8.91 13.73 -3.32
CA LEU A 321 -8.35 14.07 -4.62
C LEU A 321 -9.17 13.49 -5.78
N PRO A 322 -9.54 12.20 -5.82
CA PRO A 322 -10.40 11.67 -6.86
C PRO A 322 -11.75 12.36 -6.95
N TRP A 323 -12.40 12.60 -5.80
CA TRP A 323 -13.70 13.25 -5.75
C TRP A 323 -13.69 14.64 -6.36
N ILE A 324 -12.74 15.48 -5.91
CA ILE A 324 -12.64 16.87 -6.38
C ILE A 324 -12.18 16.93 -7.84
N SER A 325 -11.38 15.96 -8.28
CA SER A 325 -10.98 15.81 -9.68
C SER A 325 -12.05 15.20 -10.58
N ASN A 326 -13.22 14.86 -10.04
CA ASN A 326 -14.30 14.14 -10.75
C ASN A 326 -13.80 12.83 -11.41
N ILE A 327 -13.03 12.04 -10.65
CA ILE A 327 -12.49 10.75 -11.04
C ILE A 327 -13.34 9.66 -10.39
N GLU A 328 -13.88 8.76 -11.19
CA GLU A 328 -14.64 7.61 -10.72
C GLU A 328 -13.70 6.51 -10.21
N MET A 329 -13.99 5.96 -9.02
CA MET A 329 -13.26 4.85 -8.43
C MET A 329 -13.96 3.54 -8.76
N HIS A 330 -13.18 2.52 -9.12
CA HIS A 330 -13.68 1.18 -9.43
C HIS A 330 -12.96 0.12 -8.59
N GLN A 331 -13.68 -0.94 -8.24
CA GLN A 331 -13.09 -2.11 -7.59
C GLN A 331 -13.25 -3.34 -8.47
N PRO A 332 -12.17 -3.82 -9.11
CA PRO A 332 -12.20 -5.08 -9.86
C PRO A 332 -12.48 -6.27 -8.95
N TYR A 333 -13.13 -7.31 -9.49
CA TYR A 333 -13.48 -8.51 -8.72
C TYR A 333 -12.27 -9.21 -8.07
N CYS A 334 -11.16 -9.31 -8.79
CA CYS A 334 -9.93 -9.97 -8.33
C CYS A 334 -8.92 -8.99 -7.72
N TYR A 335 -9.37 -7.86 -7.15
CA TYR A 335 -8.46 -6.77 -6.79
C TYR A 335 -7.44 -7.17 -5.72
N SER A 336 -7.89 -7.66 -4.57
CA SER A 336 -6.97 -7.96 -3.48
C SER A 336 -7.40 -9.17 -2.64
N ALA A 337 -6.41 -9.77 -1.96
CA ALA A 337 -6.58 -10.75 -0.92
C ALA A 337 -5.76 -10.39 0.32
N TYR A 338 -6.25 -10.82 1.48
CA TYR A 338 -5.44 -10.90 2.69
C TYR A 338 -4.64 -12.21 2.71
N VAL A 339 -3.60 -12.25 3.51
CA VAL A 339 -2.67 -13.37 3.64
C VAL A 339 -3.34 -14.72 3.88
N GLU A 340 -4.48 -14.74 4.58
CA GLU A 340 -5.23 -15.95 4.90
C GLU A 340 -6.04 -16.53 3.71
N SER A 341 -5.98 -15.89 2.54
CA SER A 341 -6.73 -16.33 1.36
C SER A 341 -5.99 -17.47 0.64
N GLU A 342 -6.70 -18.53 0.31
CA GLU A 342 -6.16 -19.68 -0.44
C GLU A 342 -5.96 -19.40 -1.95
N ASN A 343 -6.46 -18.28 -2.46
CA ASN A 343 -6.49 -17.96 -3.90
C ASN A 343 -5.61 -16.76 -4.27
N TRP A 344 -4.36 -16.72 -3.79
CA TRP A 344 -3.44 -15.61 -4.08
C TRP A 344 -3.12 -15.45 -5.56
N ASN A 345 -3.06 -16.56 -6.31
CA ASN A 345 -2.81 -16.56 -7.75
C ASN A 345 -3.92 -15.88 -8.56
N CYS A 346 -5.12 -15.72 -7.98
CA CYS A 346 -6.26 -15.05 -8.59
C CYS A 346 -6.45 -13.60 -8.11
N LYS A 347 -5.48 -13.03 -7.43
CA LYS A 347 -5.56 -11.66 -6.93
C LYS A 347 -4.45 -10.79 -7.51
N LEU A 348 -4.80 -9.55 -7.86
CA LEU A 348 -3.84 -8.55 -8.37
C LEU A 348 -2.82 -8.18 -7.29
N PHE A 349 -3.29 -8.03 -6.05
CA PHE A 349 -2.49 -7.63 -4.90
C PHE A 349 -2.76 -8.55 -3.71
N VAL A 350 -1.69 -8.95 -3.03
CA VAL A 350 -1.77 -9.72 -1.78
C VAL A 350 -1.13 -8.90 -0.67
N ARG A 351 -1.90 -8.57 0.34
CA ARG A 351 -1.45 -7.79 1.49
C ARG A 351 -0.90 -8.70 2.57
N ALA A 352 0.38 -8.57 2.86
CA ALA A 352 1.10 -9.34 3.87
C ALA A 352 1.34 -8.46 5.11
N PHE A 353 0.42 -8.49 6.09
CA PHE A 353 0.54 -7.70 7.31
C PHE A 353 1.70 -8.09 8.25
N LEU A 354 2.25 -9.27 8.07
CA LEU A 354 3.36 -9.76 8.88
C LEU A 354 4.61 -9.65 8.04
N SER A 355 5.48 -8.74 8.42
CA SER A 355 6.82 -8.49 7.86
C SER A 355 7.78 -9.68 8.03
N ASN A 356 7.30 -10.91 7.80
CA ASN A 356 8.17 -12.06 7.72
C ASN A 356 8.62 -12.21 6.27
N ALA A 357 9.86 -11.82 6.00
CA ALA A 357 10.49 -11.92 4.69
C ALA A 357 10.36 -13.32 4.05
N ILE A 358 10.36 -14.37 4.86
CA ILE A 358 10.18 -15.76 4.42
C ILE A 358 8.78 -15.92 3.82
N PHE A 359 7.75 -15.45 4.50
CA PHE A 359 6.37 -15.64 4.10
C PHE A 359 5.99 -14.88 2.81
N GLN A 360 6.53 -13.67 2.60
CA GLN A 360 6.32 -12.94 1.35
C GLN A 360 6.99 -13.67 0.18
N LYS A 361 8.15 -14.29 0.39
CA LYS A 361 8.83 -15.12 -0.61
C LYS A 361 8.00 -16.35 -0.95
N ASP A 362 7.40 -16.99 0.04
CA ASP A 362 6.55 -18.18 -0.18
C ASP A 362 5.30 -17.84 -0.99
N ILE A 363 4.64 -16.71 -0.70
CA ILE A 363 3.51 -16.22 -1.49
C ILE A 363 3.96 -15.94 -2.94
N TRP A 364 5.11 -15.29 -3.11
CA TRP A 364 5.64 -14.98 -4.43
C TRP A 364 5.93 -16.25 -5.24
N GLU A 365 6.60 -17.25 -4.64
CA GLU A 365 6.86 -18.54 -5.28
C GLU A 365 5.54 -19.25 -5.62
N HIS A 366 4.53 -19.19 -4.73
CA HIS A 366 3.22 -19.75 -5.00
C HIS A 366 2.57 -19.08 -6.23
N ILE A 367 2.54 -17.75 -6.29
CA ILE A 367 2.01 -16.99 -7.42
C ILE A 367 2.74 -17.37 -8.71
N LYS A 368 4.06 -17.42 -8.67
CA LYS A 368 4.91 -17.73 -9.81
C LYS A 368 4.66 -19.13 -10.39
N HIS A 369 4.43 -20.13 -9.52
CA HIS A 369 4.22 -21.53 -9.95
C HIS A 369 2.77 -21.85 -10.30
N ASN A 370 1.79 -21.15 -9.73
CA ASN A 370 0.36 -21.45 -9.88
C ASN A 370 -0.42 -20.43 -10.72
N ASN A 371 0.28 -19.47 -11.31
CA ASN A 371 -0.36 -18.47 -12.15
C ASN A 371 -0.75 -19.09 -13.50
N VAL A 372 -1.99 -19.61 -13.56
CA VAL A 372 -2.59 -20.11 -14.81
C VAL A 372 -3.57 -19.06 -15.30
N PRO A 373 -3.26 -18.34 -16.39
CA PRO A 373 -4.18 -17.35 -16.96
C PRO A 373 -5.55 -17.95 -17.24
N GLY A 374 -6.62 -17.28 -16.79
CA GLY A 374 -7.99 -17.66 -17.10
C GLY A 374 -8.65 -18.67 -16.15
N LYS A 375 -8.01 -19.07 -15.05
CA LYS A 375 -8.62 -20.00 -14.05
C LYS A 375 -9.12 -19.30 -12.78
N CYS A 376 -9.28 -18.01 -12.81
CA CYS A 376 -9.92 -17.22 -11.76
C CYS A 376 -11.36 -16.94 -12.14
#